data_5535969410ed56542f9d7a73fc585869
#
_entry.id   5535969410ed56542f9d7a73fc585869
#
_cell.length_a   1.000
_cell.length_b   1.000
_cell.length_c   1.000
_cell.angle_alpha   90.00
_cell.angle_beta   90.00
_cell.angle_gamma   90.00
#
_symmetry.space_group_name_H-M   'P 1'
#
loop_
_entity.id
_entity.type
_entity.pdbx_description
1 polymer ?
#
loop_
_entity_poly.entity_id
_entity_poly.type
_entity_poly.pdbx_seq_one_letter_code
_entity_poly.pdbx_strand_id
1 'polypeptide(L)'
;FFFQAEDGIRDTSVTGVQTCALPISINEIREIFVSLGFTEISGNLTQPSFWNFDALFTPQDHPAREMQDTFYIKDKIVENFASKSQINSVSSSHQKGWKYRWNIENSKKTVLRTHTTCVTIKYLAENKPTEARVFSLGRVFRNEKVSYKHLVEFNQVEGIVVGNKVSLRDLMGIQIQFYKKLGLNKIKFWPTFFPYTEPSLQTMVYNEKLNKWIELFGMGIFRPEVTKPFGIKSPVLAWGGGIERIAMLKYNLDDVREFYNNNLSWIRGTPKCQ
;
A
#
# COMPACT_ATOMS: atom_id res chain seq x y z
N PHE A 1 14.12 -17.45 0.62
CA PHE A 1 14.07 -18.67 1.44
C PHE A 1 12.63 -19.16 1.44
N PHE A 2 12.39 -20.24 0.70
CA PHE A 2 11.15 -21.01 0.77
C PHE A 2 11.22 -21.86 2.03
N PHE A 3 10.30 -21.69 2.96
CA PHE A 3 10.03 -22.72 3.94
C PHE A 3 9.02 -23.70 3.34
N GLN A 4 9.49 -24.85 2.92
CA GLN A 4 8.67 -26.04 2.81
C GLN A 4 8.29 -26.47 4.23
N ALA A 5 7.00 -26.54 4.48
CA ALA A 5 6.46 -27.21 5.64
C ALA A 5 6.53 -28.73 5.34
N GLU A 6 7.62 -29.36 5.77
CA GLU A 6 7.64 -30.82 5.88
C GLU A 6 7.93 -31.21 7.33
N ASP A 7 6.95 -31.89 7.85
CA ASP A 7 6.97 -32.92 8.87
C ASP A 7 7.50 -32.65 10.28
N GLY A 8 6.58 -32.74 11.21
CA GLY A 8 6.88 -33.39 12.49
C GLY A 8 6.98 -32.52 13.71
N ILE A 9 6.59 -31.26 13.71
CA ILE A 9 6.52 -30.49 14.96
C ILE A 9 5.11 -30.58 15.53
N ARG A 10 4.88 -31.56 16.36
CA ARG A 10 3.62 -31.76 17.13
C ARG A 10 3.45 -30.80 18.31
N ASP A 11 4.27 -29.78 18.45
CA ASP A 11 4.04 -28.72 19.43
C ASP A 11 3.43 -27.50 18.73
N THR A 12 2.15 -27.60 18.46
CA THR A 12 1.33 -26.56 17.80
C THR A 12 1.28 -25.25 18.61
N SER A 13 1.76 -25.22 19.86
CA SER A 13 1.71 -24.03 20.70
C SER A 13 2.80 -22.99 20.36
N VAL A 14 3.97 -23.42 19.91
CA VAL A 14 5.11 -22.52 19.64
C VAL A 14 5.10 -21.99 18.22
N THR A 15 4.85 -22.85 17.24
CA THR A 15 4.71 -22.44 15.82
C THR A 15 3.47 -21.58 15.58
N GLY A 16 2.39 -21.83 16.32
CA GLY A 16 1.16 -21.06 16.24
C GLY A 16 1.32 -19.58 16.60
N VAL A 17 2.18 -19.22 17.56
CA VAL A 17 2.32 -17.83 18.02
C VAL A 17 3.18 -16.98 17.10
N GLN A 18 4.26 -17.52 16.55
CA GLN A 18 5.12 -16.80 15.60
C GLN A 18 4.44 -16.51 14.26
N THR A 19 3.61 -17.44 13.79
CA THR A 19 2.80 -17.26 12.58
C THR A 19 1.53 -16.45 12.84
N CYS A 20 1.18 -16.17 14.11
CA CYS A 20 -0.14 -15.64 14.45
C CYS A 20 -0.23 -14.11 14.38
N ALA A 21 0.68 -13.34 14.99
CA ALA A 21 0.48 -11.91 15.18
C ALA A 21 0.33 -11.14 13.86
N LEU A 22 1.30 -11.22 12.96
CA LEU A 22 1.24 -10.50 11.69
C LEU A 22 0.31 -11.17 10.65
N PRO A 23 0.39 -12.48 10.39
CA PRO A 23 -0.57 -13.17 9.52
C PRO A 23 -2.02 -13.08 9.99
N ILE A 24 -2.29 -13.10 11.29
CA ILE A 24 -3.65 -12.88 11.82
C ILE A 24 -4.10 -11.45 11.54
N SER A 25 -3.25 -10.44 11.79
CA SER A 25 -3.58 -9.05 11.45
C SER A 25 -3.84 -8.86 9.95
N ILE A 26 -3.07 -9.53 9.11
CA ILE A 26 -3.26 -9.54 7.66
C ILE A 26 -4.64 -10.15 7.30
N ASN A 27 -4.98 -11.28 7.87
CA ASN A 27 -6.26 -11.94 7.60
C ASN A 27 -7.45 -11.14 8.14
N GLU A 28 -7.34 -10.58 9.35
CA GLU A 28 -8.36 -9.70 9.92
C GLU A 28 -8.60 -8.47 9.04
N ILE A 29 -7.55 -7.82 8.56
CA ILE A 29 -7.66 -6.68 7.64
C ILE A 29 -8.35 -7.10 6.34
N ARG A 30 -8.01 -8.26 5.80
CA ARG A 30 -8.65 -8.83 4.60
C ARG A 30 -10.15 -9.04 4.83
N GLU A 31 -10.53 -9.70 5.92
CA GLU A 31 -11.92 -9.97 6.28
C GLU A 31 -12.72 -8.67 6.48
N ILE A 32 -12.11 -7.67 7.11
CA ILE A 32 -12.74 -6.35 7.27
C ILE A 32 -13.08 -5.75 5.91
N PHE A 33 -12.13 -5.67 4.97
CA PHE A 33 -12.40 -5.08 3.65
C PHE A 33 -13.40 -5.91 2.84
N VAL A 34 -13.33 -7.23 2.88
CA VAL A 34 -14.34 -8.11 2.27
C VAL A 34 -15.72 -7.83 2.87
N SER A 35 -15.84 -7.71 4.21
CA SER A 35 -17.09 -7.37 4.89
C SER A 35 -17.63 -5.97 4.55
N LEU A 36 -16.77 -5.05 4.09
CA LEU A 36 -17.13 -3.72 3.60
C LEU A 36 -17.46 -3.71 2.09
N GLY A 37 -17.55 -4.89 1.46
CA GLY A 37 -17.90 -5.06 0.06
C GLY A 37 -16.77 -4.83 -0.93
N PHE A 38 -15.51 -4.99 -0.50
CA PHE A 38 -14.35 -4.91 -1.38
C PHE A 38 -13.95 -6.29 -1.91
N THR A 39 -13.46 -6.31 -3.15
CA THR A 39 -12.84 -7.49 -3.78
C THR A 39 -11.33 -7.37 -3.71
N GLU A 40 -10.65 -8.42 -3.25
CA GLU A 40 -9.18 -8.47 -3.25
C GLU A 40 -8.65 -8.71 -4.65
N ILE A 41 -7.65 -7.92 -5.04
CA ILE A 41 -6.89 -8.08 -6.29
C ILE A 41 -5.41 -8.24 -5.95
N SER A 42 -4.69 -8.97 -6.79
CA SER A 42 -3.27 -9.23 -6.60
C SER A 42 -2.45 -8.79 -7.81
N GLY A 43 -1.15 -8.64 -7.60
CA GLY A 43 -0.21 -8.29 -8.69
C GLY A 43 1.22 -8.68 -8.34
N ASN A 44 2.08 -8.66 -9.36
CA ASN A 44 3.48 -9.08 -9.24
C ASN A 44 4.27 -8.19 -8.29
N LEU A 45 5.26 -8.77 -7.61
CA LEU A 45 6.19 -8.04 -6.75
C LEU A 45 7.14 -7.14 -7.56
N THR A 46 7.50 -7.56 -8.76
CA THR A 46 8.29 -6.78 -9.70
C THR A 46 7.38 -6.01 -10.65
N GLN A 47 7.68 -4.76 -10.87
CA GLN A 47 6.91 -3.87 -11.74
C GLN A 47 7.84 -3.06 -12.66
N PRO A 48 7.41 -2.74 -13.89
CA PRO A 48 8.01 -1.63 -14.61
C PRO A 48 7.86 -0.33 -13.81
N SER A 49 8.89 0.49 -13.82
CA SER A 49 8.87 1.81 -13.18
C SER A 49 7.68 2.67 -13.62
N PHE A 50 7.18 2.44 -14.84
CA PHE A 50 5.95 3.03 -15.35
C PHE A 50 4.75 2.84 -14.41
N TRP A 51 4.43 1.60 -14.05
CA TRP A 51 3.27 1.33 -13.19
C TRP A 51 3.50 1.72 -11.74
N ASN A 52 4.77 1.63 -11.28
CA ASN A 52 5.10 1.97 -9.91
C ASN A 52 5.12 3.49 -9.67
N PHE A 53 5.38 4.31 -10.69
CA PHE A 53 5.55 5.75 -10.53
C PHE A 53 4.86 6.59 -11.61
N ASP A 54 5.15 6.37 -12.90
CA ASP A 54 4.68 7.27 -13.95
C ASP A 54 3.16 7.29 -14.06
N ALA A 55 2.53 6.11 -14.00
CA ALA A 55 1.08 5.97 -14.00
C ALA A 55 0.39 6.67 -12.81
N LEU A 56 1.14 6.94 -11.75
CA LEU A 56 0.71 7.64 -10.54
C LEU A 56 1.13 9.12 -10.54
N PHE A 57 1.53 9.64 -11.69
CA PHE A 57 1.92 11.04 -11.83
C PHE A 57 3.10 11.46 -10.92
N THR A 58 3.90 10.51 -10.43
CA THR A 58 5.12 10.80 -9.68
C THR A 58 6.22 11.24 -10.65
N PRO A 59 6.79 12.44 -10.56
CA PRO A 59 7.76 12.93 -11.51
C PRO A 59 9.03 12.08 -11.53
N GLN A 60 9.79 12.10 -12.65
CA GLN A 60 10.93 11.20 -12.83
C GLN A 60 12.16 11.61 -12.03
N ASP A 61 12.20 12.81 -11.52
CA ASP A 61 13.21 13.36 -10.60
C ASP A 61 12.76 13.33 -9.12
N HIS A 62 11.64 12.66 -8.82
CA HIS A 62 11.15 12.56 -7.44
C HIS A 62 12.11 11.69 -6.59
N PRO A 63 12.47 12.10 -5.36
CA PRO A 63 13.40 11.36 -4.50
C PRO A 63 13.04 9.89 -4.29
N ALA A 64 11.75 9.56 -4.15
CA ALA A 64 11.29 8.18 -4.00
C ALA A 64 11.69 7.23 -5.15
N ARG A 65 12.14 7.76 -6.28
CA ARG A 65 12.69 6.97 -7.41
C ARG A 65 14.19 6.74 -7.33
N GLU A 66 14.86 7.36 -6.40
CA GLU A 66 16.29 7.19 -6.24
C GLU A 66 16.63 5.76 -5.78
N MET A 67 17.84 5.29 -6.10
CA MET A 67 18.30 3.95 -5.74
C MET A 67 18.40 3.75 -4.22
N GLN A 68 18.51 4.82 -3.46
CA GLN A 68 18.49 4.81 -2.01
C GLN A 68 17.12 4.53 -1.41
N ASP A 69 16.02 4.73 -2.17
CA ASP A 69 14.64 4.54 -1.70
C ASP A 69 13.94 3.39 -2.43
N THR A 70 14.39 3.03 -3.65
CA THR A 70 13.77 2.02 -4.51
C THR A 70 14.78 0.98 -4.97
N PHE A 71 14.42 -0.31 -4.88
CA PHE A 71 15.21 -1.41 -5.43
C PHE A 71 14.96 -1.56 -6.93
N TYR A 72 15.95 -1.24 -7.72
CA TYR A 72 15.98 -1.53 -9.15
C TYR A 72 16.63 -2.89 -9.41
N ILE A 73 16.03 -3.69 -10.28
CA ILE A 73 16.60 -4.96 -10.70
C ILE A 73 17.59 -4.68 -11.81
N LYS A 74 18.87 -4.97 -11.54
CA LYS A 74 19.98 -4.71 -12.46
C LYS A 74 19.72 -5.39 -13.81
N ASP A 75 20.00 -4.65 -14.89
CA ASP A 75 19.92 -5.11 -16.28
C ASP A 75 18.58 -5.72 -16.69
N LYS A 76 17.49 -5.41 -15.96
CA LYS A 76 16.13 -5.83 -16.30
C LYS A 76 15.31 -4.63 -16.76
N ILE A 77 14.94 -4.66 -18.02
CA ILE A 77 14.02 -3.70 -18.65
C ILE A 77 12.81 -4.44 -19.18
N VAL A 78 11.69 -3.74 -19.27
CA VAL A 78 10.43 -4.26 -19.83
C VAL A 78 10.03 -3.36 -20.99
N GLU A 79 10.03 -3.91 -22.21
CA GLU A 79 9.72 -3.15 -23.42
C GLU A 79 8.20 -2.93 -23.59
N ASN A 80 7.40 -3.98 -23.36
CA ASN A 80 5.95 -3.96 -23.58
C ASN A 80 5.18 -3.86 -22.24
N PHE A 81 5.36 -2.76 -21.51
CA PHE A 81 4.76 -2.55 -20.20
C PHE A 81 3.36 -1.90 -20.24
N ALA A 82 3.03 -1.20 -21.32
CA ALA A 82 1.73 -0.56 -21.52
C ALA A 82 1.48 -0.32 -23.02
N SER A 83 0.23 -0.02 -23.41
CA SER A 83 -0.06 0.35 -24.80
C SER A 83 0.58 1.69 -25.17
N LYS A 84 0.87 1.89 -26.46
CA LYS A 84 1.40 3.17 -26.97
C LYS A 84 0.50 4.36 -26.59
N SER A 85 -0.81 4.16 -26.63
CA SER A 85 -1.79 5.21 -26.24
C SER A 85 -1.65 5.59 -24.78
N GLN A 86 -1.53 4.61 -23.86
CA GLN A 86 -1.32 4.84 -22.42
C GLN A 86 -0.01 5.56 -22.17
N ILE A 87 1.09 5.11 -22.79
CA ILE A 87 2.42 5.72 -22.67
C ILE A 87 2.36 7.20 -23.10
N ASN A 88 1.78 7.48 -24.27
CA ASN A 88 1.66 8.85 -24.78
C ASN A 88 0.80 9.74 -23.88
N SER A 89 -0.30 9.20 -23.35
CA SER A 89 -1.20 9.95 -22.47
C SER A 89 -0.55 10.27 -21.12
N VAL A 90 0.18 9.32 -20.51
CA VAL A 90 0.94 9.54 -19.29
C VAL A 90 2.07 10.53 -19.51
N SER A 91 2.88 10.36 -20.57
CA SER A 91 3.94 11.30 -20.94
C SER A 91 3.40 12.72 -21.10
N SER A 92 2.28 12.89 -21.83
CA SER A 92 1.63 14.19 -22.00
C SER A 92 1.17 14.80 -20.68
N SER A 93 0.61 14.00 -19.76
CA SER A 93 0.22 14.47 -18.43
C SER A 93 1.42 14.97 -17.63
N HIS A 94 2.53 14.23 -17.63
CA HIS A 94 3.76 14.64 -16.95
C HIS A 94 4.33 15.93 -17.52
N GLN A 95 4.45 16.03 -18.86
CA GLN A 95 4.99 17.22 -19.52
C GLN A 95 4.14 18.47 -19.22
N LYS A 96 2.82 18.33 -19.23
CA LYS A 96 1.89 19.45 -18.95
C LYS A 96 1.87 19.84 -17.46
N GLY A 97 1.82 18.86 -16.58
CA GLY A 97 1.68 19.10 -15.14
C GLY A 97 2.98 19.49 -14.45
N TRP A 98 4.05 18.76 -14.70
CA TRP A 98 5.35 18.96 -14.07
C TRP A 98 6.33 19.79 -14.91
N LYS A 99 6.01 20.04 -16.21
CA LYS A 99 6.79 20.88 -17.12
C LYS A 99 8.23 20.44 -17.36
N TYR A 100 8.48 19.12 -17.41
CA TYR A 100 9.78 18.54 -17.75
C TYR A 100 9.67 17.59 -18.93
N ARG A 101 10.83 17.24 -19.53
CA ARG A 101 10.90 16.27 -20.62
C ARG A 101 10.86 14.85 -20.07
N TRP A 102 9.69 14.20 -20.19
CA TRP A 102 9.53 12.80 -19.78
C TRP A 102 10.36 11.84 -20.64
N ASN A 103 11.02 10.87 -20.01
CA ASN A 103 11.90 9.89 -20.66
C ASN A 103 11.37 8.48 -20.49
N ILE A 104 11.05 7.81 -21.64
CA ILE A 104 10.52 6.44 -21.67
C ILE A 104 11.50 5.42 -21.08
N GLU A 105 12.81 5.63 -21.23
CA GLU A 105 13.81 4.67 -20.75
C GLU A 105 13.80 4.54 -19.22
N ASN A 106 13.45 5.58 -18.49
CA ASN A 106 13.27 5.51 -17.05
C ASN A 106 12.05 4.67 -16.67
N SER A 107 11.04 4.61 -17.50
CA SER A 107 9.79 3.87 -17.27
C SER A 107 9.92 2.37 -17.53
N LYS A 108 10.87 1.95 -18.36
CA LYS A 108 11.17 0.55 -18.70
C LYS A 108 11.88 -0.20 -17.58
N LYS A 109 12.57 0.51 -16.69
CA LYS A 109 13.37 -0.09 -15.61
C LYS A 109 12.47 -0.92 -14.70
N THR A 110 12.92 -2.13 -14.36
CA THR A 110 12.20 -3.01 -13.42
C THR A 110 12.56 -2.68 -11.99
N VAL A 111 11.55 -2.55 -11.14
CA VAL A 111 11.70 -2.29 -9.70
C VAL A 111 10.98 -3.36 -8.87
N LEU A 112 11.40 -3.57 -7.64
CA LEU A 112 10.53 -4.14 -6.62
C LEU A 112 9.50 -3.08 -6.24
N ARG A 113 8.21 -3.45 -6.21
CA ARG A 113 7.13 -2.48 -5.95
C ARG A 113 7.30 -1.83 -4.58
N THR A 114 7.23 -0.50 -4.53
CA THR A 114 7.35 0.27 -3.30
C THR A 114 6.02 0.48 -2.57
N HIS A 115 4.93 0.13 -3.24
CA HIS A 115 3.54 0.19 -2.76
C HIS A 115 2.65 -0.73 -3.61
N THR A 116 1.45 -1.00 -3.12
CA THR A 116 0.46 -1.81 -3.85
C THR A 116 -0.40 -0.98 -4.81
N THR A 117 -0.23 0.36 -4.86
CA THR A 117 -0.93 1.26 -5.79
C THR A 117 -0.65 0.92 -7.26
N CYS A 118 0.51 0.33 -7.56
CA CYS A 118 0.81 -0.16 -8.90
C CYS A 118 -0.16 -1.26 -9.37
N VAL A 119 -0.76 -2.02 -8.44
CA VAL A 119 -1.77 -3.04 -8.72
C VAL A 119 -3.12 -2.39 -9.01
N THR A 120 -3.54 -1.45 -8.17
CA THR A 120 -4.85 -0.79 -8.30
C THR A 120 -4.91 0.12 -9.53
N ILE A 121 -3.84 0.86 -9.87
CA ILE A 121 -3.82 1.68 -11.09
C ILE A 121 -3.81 0.82 -12.35
N LYS A 122 -3.12 -0.33 -12.34
CA LYS A 122 -3.14 -1.28 -13.44
C LYS A 122 -4.53 -1.89 -13.63
N TYR A 123 -5.20 -2.29 -12.54
CA TYR A 123 -6.58 -2.74 -12.56
C TYR A 123 -7.51 -1.69 -13.20
N LEU A 124 -7.39 -0.42 -12.82
CA LEU A 124 -8.15 0.67 -13.41
C LEU A 124 -7.90 0.82 -14.91
N ALA A 125 -6.63 0.75 -15.32
CA ALA A 125 -6.23 0.89 -16.72
C ALA A 125 -6.74 -0.24 -17.63
N GLU A 126 -6.82 -1.45 -17.09
CA GLU A 126 -7.28 -2.66 -17.81
C GLU A 126 -8.81 -2.77 -17.85
N ASN A 127 -9.49 -2.49 -16.74
CA ASN A 127 -10.92 -2.75 -16.59
C ASN A 127 -11.79 -1.52 -16.82
N LYS A 128 -11.27 -0.30 -16.65
CA LYS A 128 -11.98 0.98 -16.80
C LYS A 128 -13.37 0.99 -16.14
N PRO A 129 -13.49 0.61 -14.87
CA PRO A 129 -14.78 0.47 -14.23
C PRO A 129 -15.44 1.83 -14.03
N THR A 130 -16.78 1.86 -14.12
CA THR A 130 -17.60 3.01 -13.72
C THR A 130 -17.92 2.96 -12.23
N GLU A 131 -17.98 1.76 -11.66
CA GLU A 131 -18.14 1.48 -10.25
C GLU A 131 -17.26 0.30 -9.86
N ALA A 132 -16.50 0.43 -8.77
CA ALA A 132 -15.67 -0.64 -8.21
C ALA A 132 -15.32 -0.37 -6.76
N ARG A 133 -15.13 -1.46 -6.00
CA ARG A 133 -14.51 -1.46 -4.67
C ARG A 133 -13.50 -2.59 -4.66
N VAL A 134 -12.23 -2.26 -4.78
CA VAL A 134 -11.16 -3.25 -4.79
C VAL A 134 -10.05 -2.85 -3.82
N PHE A 135 -9.36 -3.86 -3.28
CA PHE A 135 -8.17 -3.64 -2.47
C PHE A 135 -7.08 -4.63 -2.86
N SER A 136 -5.85 -4.27 -2.60
CA SER A 136 -4.68 -5.13 -2.77
C SER A 136 -3.89 -5.17 -1.48
N LEU A 137 -3.53 -6.36 -1.05
CA LEU A 137 -2.73 -6.60 0.13
C LEU A 137 -1.50 -7.42 -0.27
N GLY A 138 -0.32 -7.00 0.18
CA GLY A 138 0.90 -7.75 -0.11
C GLY A 138 2.18 -7.02 0.23
N ARG A 139 3.28 -7.73 0.03
CA ARG A 139 4.62 -7.22 0.31
C ARG A 139 5.00 -6.07 -0.60
N VAL A 140 5.69 -5.10 -0.02
CA VAL A 140 6.30 -3.97 -0.69
C VAL A 140 7.73 -3.79 -0.18
N PHE A 141 8.55 -3.11 -0.95
CA PHE A 141 10.00 -3.04 -0.71
C PHE A 141 10.46 -1.59 -0.79
N ARG A 142 11.21 -1.14 0.21
CA ARG A 142 11.82 0.18 0.23
C ARG A 142 13.26 0.07 0.69
N ASN A 143 14.17 0.70 -0.02
CA ASN A 143 15.58 0.67 0.31
C ASN A 143 15.90 1.67 1.44
N GLU A 144 15.21 1.52 2.55
CA GLU A 144 15.36 2.34 3.74
C GLU A 144 16.29 1.67 4.75
N LYS A 145 16.93 2.47 5.61
CA LYS A 145 17.70 1.95 6.72
C LYS A 145 16.77 1.28 7.74
N VAL A 146 17.01 0.00 8.00
CA VAL A 146 16.23 -0.77 8.99
C VAL A 146 16.32 -0.10 10.37
N SER A 147 15.18 0.09 11.01
CA SER A 147 15.05 0.67 12.35
C SER A 147 13.86 0.05 13.09
N TYR A 148 13.64 0.48 14.31
CA TYR A 148 12.46 0.07 15.09
C TYR A 148 11.10 0.50 14.45
N LYS A 149 11.13 1.37 13.43
CA LYS A 149 9.95 1.85 12.71
C LYS A 149 9.91 1.48 11.24
N HIS A 150 11.05 1.10 10.66
CA HIS A 150 11.21 0.92 9.21
C HIS A 150 11.83 -0.43 8.89
N LEU A 151 11.25 -1.10 7.92
CA LEU A 151 11.72 -2.36 7.36
C LEU A 151 11.98 -2.18 5.87
N VAL A 152 12.90 -2.95 5.33
CA VAL A 152 13.19 -3.03 3.89
C VAL A 152 12.06 -3.73 3.13
N GLU A 153 11.44 -4.72 3.75
CA GLU A 153 10.28 -5.46 3.27
C GLU A 153 9.19 -5.41 4.34
N PHE A 154 7.97 -5.05 3.95
CA PHE A 154 6.81 -5.01 4.83
C PHE A 154 5.52 -5.22 4.03
N ASN A 155 4.39 -5.40 4.74
CA ASN A 155 3.11 -5.58 4.10
C ASN A 155 2.33 -4.27 4.03
N GLN A 156 1.74 -4.01 2.87
CA GLN A 156 0.86 -2.88 2.66
C GLN A 156 -0.52 -3.36 2.24
N VAL A 157 -1.55 -2.74 2.76
CA VAL A 157 -2.90 -2.78 2.22
C VAL A 157 -3.22 -1.46 1.57
N GLU A 158 -3.85 -1.51 0.43
CA GLU A 158 -4.34 -0.36 -0.30
C GLU A 158 -5.65 -0.70 -0.98
N GLY A 159 -6.53 0.27 -1.10
CA GLY A 159 -7.78 0.08 -1.80
C GLY A 159 -8.26 1.32 -2.51
N ILE A 160 -9.18 1.10 -3.44
CA ILE A 160 -9.84 2.16 -4.20
C ILE A 160 -11.35 1.94 -4.20
N VAL A 161 -12.07 3.06 -4.28
CA VAL A 161 -13.49 3.10 -4.62
C VAL A 161 -13.67 3.96 -5.87
N VAL A 162 -14.31 3.42 -6.88
CA VAL A 162 -14.71 4.12 -8.09
C VAL A 162 -16.21 4.32 -8.08
N GLY A 163 -16.70 5.51 -8.41
CA GLY A 163 -18.12 5.76 -8.52
C GLY A 163 -18.44 7.21 -8.85
N ASN A 164 -19.55 7.46 -9.51
CA ASN A 164 -19.92 8.81 -9.99
C ASN A 164 -20.33 9.77 -8.85
N LYS A 165 -20.74 9.25 -7.70
CA LYS A 165 -21.25 10.05 -6.57
C LYS A 165 -20.37 9.92 -5.33
N VAL A 166 -19.17 9.34 -5.44
CA VAL A 166 -18.27 9.20 -4.30
C VAL A 166 -17.53 10.49 -3.98
N SER A 167 -17.29 10.71 -2.71
CA SER A 167 -16.71 11.94 -2.18
C SER A 167 -15.63 11.65 -1.13
N LEU A 168 -14.87 12.67 -0.75
CA LEU A 168 -13.89 12.57 0.35
C LEU A 168 -14.56 12.15 1.67
N ARG A 169 -15.82 12.55 1.90
CA ARG A 169 -16.60 12.15 3.08
C ARG A 169 -16.83 10.64 3.12
N ASP A 170 -17.13 10.02 1.95
CA ASP A 170 -17.31 8.58 1.87
C ASP A 170 -15.99 7.85 2.17
N LEU A 171 -14.87 8.38 1.67
CA LEU A 171 -13.55 7.84 1.98
C LEU A 171 -13.25 7.90 3.49
N MET A 172 -13.49 9.05 4.13
CA MET A 172 -13.35 9.19 5.59
C MET A 172 -14.26 8.20 6.33
N GLY A 173 -15.51 8.03 5.87
CA GLY A 173 -16.46 7.07 6.43
C GLY A 173 -15.97 5.61 6.37
N ILE A 174 -15.41 5.20 5.24
CA ILE A 174 -14.81 3.87 5.05
C ILE A 174 -13.65 3.67 6.04
N GLN A 175 -12.76 4.67 6.17
CA GLN A 175 -11.63 4.59 7.08
C GLN A 175 -12.08 4.52 8.56
N ILE A 176 -13.08 5.29 8.94
CA ILE A 176 -13.64 5.23 10.29
C ILE A 176 -14.21 3.82 10.58
N GLN A 177 -14.96 3.23 9.63
CA GLN A 177 -15.50 1.89 9.80
C GLN A 177 -14.39 0.84 9.90
N PHE A 178 -13.37 0.93 9.05
CA PHE A 178 -12.22 0.04 9.08
C PHE A 178 -11.50 0.07 10.43
N TYR A 179 -11.10 1.24 10.91
CA TYR A 179 -10.37 1.35 12.18
C TYR A 179 -11.24 0.97 13.39
N LYS A 180 -12.54 1.28 13.37
CA LYS A 180 -13.47 0.84 14.43
C LYS A 180 -13.55 -0.69 14.51
N LYS A 181 -13.61 -1.39 13.37
CA LYS A 181 -13.58 -2.86 13.34
C LYS A 181 -12.28 -3.45 13.90
N LEU A 182 -11.17 -2.72 13.82
CA LEU A 182 -9.89 -3.07 14.45
C LEU A 182 -9.79 -2.68 15.93
N GLY A 183 -10.85 -2.09 16.52
CA GLY A 183 -10.85 -1.61 17.89
C GLY A 183 -10.16 -0.24 18.10
N LEU A 184 -9.79 0.45 17.03
CA LEU A 184 -9.13 1.74 17.05
C LEU A 184 -10.15 2.87 16.92
N ASN A 185 -10.58 3.46 18.02
CA ASN A 185 -11.73 4.38 18.04
C ASN A 185 -11.35 5.86 17.99
N LYS A 186 -10.14 6.25 18.45
CA LYS A 186 -9.67 7.64 18.44
C LYS A 186 -8.94 7.94 17.14
N ILE A 187 -9.63 8.50 16.17
CA ILE A 187 -9.16 8.73 14.80
C ILE A 187 -9.31 10.20 14.46
N LYS A 188 -8.35 10.76 13.73
CA LYS A 188 -8.48 12.05 13.05
C LYS A 188 -7.85 12.00 11.68
N PHE A 189 -8.25 12.93 10.81
CA PHE A 189 -7.71 13.12 9.49
C PHE A 189 -6.95 14.44 9.43
N TRP A 190 -5.75 14.39 8.87
CA TRP A 190 -4.88 15.55 8.76
C TRP A 190 -4.57 15.84 7.28
N PRO A 191 -4.68 17.07 6.81
CA PRO A 191 -4.27 17.43 5.46
C PRO A 191 -2.78 17.11 5.23
N THR A 192 -2.50 16.53 4.06
CA THR A 192 -1.14 16.18 3.66
C THR A 192 -1.00 16.32 2.15
N PHE A 193 0.15 15.96 1.61
CA PHE A 193 0.42 15.99 0.17
C PHE A 193 0.89 14.63 -0.33
N PHE A 194 0.28 14.16 -1.43
CA PHE A 194 0.79 13.08 -2.26
C PHE A 194 0.71 13.51 -3.74
N PRO A 195 1.69 13.15 -4.59
CA PRO A 195 1.72 13.61 -5.98
C PRO A 195 0.52 13.12 -6.82
N TYR A 196 -0.13 12.03 -6.39
CA TYR A 196 -1.20 11.35 -7.12
C TYR A 196 -2.62 11.62 -6.60
N THR A 197 -2.78 12.31 -5.47
CA THR A 197 -4.10 12.65 -4.89
C THR A 197 -4.29 14.14 -4.66
N GLU A 198 -5.54 14.62 -4.83
CA GLU A 198 -5.98 15.98 -4.50
C GLU A 198 -7.51 15.95 -4.27
N PRO A 199 -8.03 16.26 -3.06
CA PRO A 199 -7.27 16.49 -1.83
C PRO A 199 -6.61 15.21 -1.27
N SER A 200 -5.58 15.44 -0.43
CA SER A 200 -4.84 14.36 0.25
C SER A 200 -4.98 14.49 1.76
N LEU A 201 -5.20 13.38 2.43
CA LEU A 201 -5.30 13.28 3.89
C LEU A 201 -4.41 12.16 4.44
N GLN A 202 -3.94 12.35 5.64
CA GLN A 202 -3.29 11.34 6.47
C GLN A 202 -4.23 10.92 7.60
N THR A 203 -4.49 9.63 7.75
CA THR A 203 -5.22 9.11 8.90
C THR A 203 -4.27 8.95 10.07
N MET A 204 -4.68 9.47 11.22
CA MET A 204 -3.95 9.39 12.48
C MET A 204 -4.81 8.69 13.53
N VAL A 205 -4.19 7.79 14.26
CA VAL A 205 -4.81 7.08 15.40
C VAL A 205 -4.08 7.45 16.67
N TYR A 206 -4.83 7.70 17.75
CA TYR A 206 -4.23 8.01 19.03
C TYR A 206 -3.77 6.74 19.75
N ASN A 207 -2.50 6.71 20.11
CA ASN A 207 -1.92 5.66 20.93
C ASN A 207 -1.92 6.10 22.41
N GLU A 208 -2.72 5.43 23.24
CA GLU A 208 -2.90 5.74 24.67
C GLU A 208 -1.60 5.55 25.45
N LYS A 209 -0.86 4.47 25.18
CA LYS A 209 0.41 4.14 25.85
C LYS A 209 1.47 5.21 25.62
N LEU A 210 1.60 5.66 24.38
CA LEU A 210 2.60 6.65 23.98
C LEU A 210 2.10 8.09 24.15
N ASN A 211 0.83 8.27 24.52
CA ASN A 211 0.15 9.57 24.65
C ASN A 211 0.36 10.46 23.40
N LYS A 212 0.28 9.87 22.20
CA LYS A 212 0.51 10.59 20.93
C LYS A 212 -0.29 10.04 19.76
N TRP A 213 -0.44 10.88 18.74
CA TRP A 213 -1.03 10.51 17.47
C TRP A 213 -0.01 9.80 16.58
N ILE A 214 -0.39 8.66 16.03
CA ILE A 214 0.41 7.85 15.11
C ILE A 214 -0.19 7.92 13.72
N GLU A 215 0.63 8.26 12.75
CA GLU A 215 0.25 8.24 11.33
C GLU A 215 0.15 6.79 10.83
N LEU A 216 -0.97 6.47 10.15
CA LEU A 216 -1.21 5.15 9.58
C LEU A 216 -1.39 5.23 8.05
N PHE A 217 -2.60 5.48 7.57
CA PHE A 217 -2.90 5.45 6.14
C PHE A 217 -2.88 6.83 5.52
N GLY A 218 -2.20 6.95 4.37
CA GLY A 218 -2.42 8.03 3.43
C GLY A 218 -3.67 7.77 2.62
N MET A 219 -4.43 8.82 2.28
CA MET A 219 -5.66 8.71 1.50
C MET A 219 -5.98 9.98 0.72
N GLY A 220 -6.82 9.85 -0.30
CA GLY A 220 -7.26 11.02 -1.09
C GLY A 220 -8.09 10.63 -2.31
N ILE A 221 -8.35 11.60 -3.14
CA ILE A 221 -9.00 11.40 -4.44
C ILE A 221 -7.91 11.44 -5.51
N PHE A 222 -7.86 10.42 -6.39
CA PHE A 222 -6.89 10.44 -7.48
C PHE A 222 -7.08 11.66 -8.38
N ARG A 223 -5.97 12.31 -8.68
CA ARG A 223 -5.95 13.48 -9.56
C ARG A 223 -6.35 13.10 -10.99
N PRO A 224 -6.92 14.04 -11.77
CA PRO A 224 -7.22 13.82 -13.17
C PRO A 224 -6.00 13.39 -14.01
N GLU A 225 -4.79 13.82 -13.62
CA GLU A 225 -3.52 13.43 -14.26
C GLU A 225 -3.20 11.95 -14.10
N VAL A 226 -3.76 11.30 -13.08
CA VAL A 226 -3.66 9.85 -12.85
C VAL A 226 -4.74 9.08 -13.61
N THR A 227 -5.98 9.57 -13.60
CA THR A 227 -7.14 8.81 -14.08
C THR A 227 -7.40 8.99 -15.58
N LYS A 228 -7.29 10.23 -16.10
CA LYS A 228 -7.55 10.55 -17.52
C LYS A 228 -6.68 9.79 -18.52
N PRO A 229 -5.35 9.57 -18.28
CA PRO A 229 -4.51 8.80 -19.20
C PRO A 229 -5.04 7.40 -19.50
N PHE A 230 -5.79 6.82 -18.57
CA PHE A 230 -6.38 5.49 -18.68
C PHE A 230 -7.86 5.51 -19.06
N GLY A 231 -8.44 6.69 -19.32
CA GLY A 231 -9.84 6.85 -19.72
C GLY A 231 -10.84 6.68 -18.59
N ILE A 232 -10.41 6.81 -17.34
CA ILE A 232 -11.29 6.77 -16.16
C ILE A 232 -11.96 8.12 -16.01
N LYS A 233 -13.28 8.15 -16.04
CA LYS A 233 -14.11 9.36 -15.96
C LYS A 233 -14.67 9.61 -14.57
N SER A 234 -14.96 8.54 -13.83
CA SER A 234 -15.49 8.60 -12.47
C SER A 234 -14.43 8.99 -11.47
N PRO A 235 -14.75 9.72 -10.39
CA PRO A 235 -13.86 9.91 -9.25
C PRO A 235 -13.36 8.58 -8.69
N VAL A 236 -12.10 8.56 -8.26
CA VAL A 236 -11.45 7.41 -7.63
C VAL A 236 -10.95 7.84 -6.26
N LEU A 237 -11.54 7.27 -5.22
CA LEU A 237 -11.04 7.38 -3.85
C LEU A 237 -9.95 6.34 -3.65
N ALA A 238 -8.85 6.70 -3.00
CA ALA A 238 -7.73 5.79 -2.75
C ALA A 238 -7.20 5.96 -1.32
N TRP A 239 -6.75 4.87 -0.73
CA TRP A 239 -6.06 4.86 0.55
C TRP A 239 -5.07 3.72 0.62
N GLY A 240 -4.05 3.85 1.48
CA GLY A 240 -3.12 2.76 1.71
C GLY A 240 -2.15 3.03 2.85
N GLY A 241 -1.60 1.95 3.39
CA GLY A 241 -0.56 2.02 4.42
C GLY A 241 -0.04 0.67 4.87
N GLY A 242 1.03 0.72 5.68
CA GLY A 242 1.70 -0.45 6.23
C GLY A 242 0.87 -1.16 7.30
N ILE A 243 0.78 -2.48 7.20
CA ILE A 243 0.03 -3.32 8.14
C ILE A 243 0.77 -3.46 9.46
N GLU A 244 2.08 -3.54 9.43
CA GLU A 244 2.92 -3.72 10.63
C GLU A 244 2.69 -2.61 11.66
N ARG A 245 2.47 -1.36 11.22
CA ARG A 245 2.15 -0.26 12.15
C ARG A 245 0.82 -0.45 12.85
N ILE A 246 -0.19 -0.98 12.15
CA ILE A 246 -1.48 -1.33 12.76
C ILE A 246 -1.29 -2.46 13.76
N ALA A 247 -0.56 -3.52 13.37
CA ALA A 247 -0.25 -4.64 14.24
C ALA A 247 0.55 -4.22 15.48
N MET A 248 1.54 -3.31 15.34
CA MET A 248 2.25 -2.75 16.49
C MET A 248 1.29 -2.08 17.49
N LEU A 249 0.32 -1.29 17.01
CA LEU A 249 -0.68 -0.67 17.87
C LEU A 249 -1.55 -1.71 18.56
N LYS A 250 -1.99 -2.73 17.85
CA LYS A 250 -2.85 -3.80 18.35
C LYS A 250 -2.15 -4.66 19.42
N TYR A 251 -0.90 -5.04 19.17
CA TYR A 251 -0.10 -5.89 20.07
C TYR A 251 0.76 -5.08 21.04
N ASN A 252 0.64 -3.75 21.02
CA ASN A 252 1.34 -2.85 21.92
C ASN A 252 2.87 -2.99 21.86
N LEU A 253 3.40 -3.11 20.65
CA LEU A 253 4.83 -3.24 20.36
C LEU A 253 5.47 -1.87 20.06
N ASP A 254 6.70 -1.71 20.50
CA ASP A 254 7.49 -0.49 20.25
C ASP A 254 8.51 -0.67 19.12
N ASP A 255 8.71 -1.91 18.66
CA ASP A 255 9.68 -2.26 17.63
C ASP A 255 9.04 -3.19 16.58
N VAL A 256 8.99 -2.73 15.33
CA VAL A 256 8.40 -3.48 14.22
C VAL A 256 9.16 -4.79 13.91
N ARG A 257 10.44 -4.86 14.26
CA ARG A 257 11.30 -6.04 14.02
C ARG A 257 10.88 -7.25 14.84
N GLU A 258 10.14 -7.06 15.94
CA GLU A 258 9.63 -8.15 16.77
C GLU A 258 8.72 -9.12 16.01
N PHE A 259 8.01 -8.64 14.96
CA PHE A 259 7.20 -9.51 14.11
C PHE A 259 8.03 -10.49 13.27
N TYR A 260 9.32 -10.24 13.10
CA TYR A 260 10.23 -10.99 12.25
C TYR A 260 11.37 -11.66 13.03
N ASN A 261 11.46 -11.39 14.35
CA ASN A 261 12.44 -12.01 15.23
C ASN A 261 11.89 -13.33 15.80
N ASN A 262 12.75 -14.36 15.83
CA ASN A 262 12.43 -15.64 16.46
C ASN A 262 12.67 -15.63 17.98
N ASN A 263 12.22 -14.59 18.67
CA ASN A 263 12.32 -14.49 20.11
C ASN A 263 11.23 -15.33 20.78
N LEU A 264 11.61 -16.51 21.29
CA LEU A 264 10.67 -17.45 21.90
C LEU A 264 9.95 -16.89 23.14
N SER A 265 10.62 -16.06 23.92
CA SER A 265 10.02 -15.43 25.11
C SER A 265 8.91 -14.48 24.70
N TRP A 266 9.13 -13.66 23.67
CA TRP A 266 8.12 -12.78 23.12
C TRP A 266 6.96 -13.56 22.50
N ILE A 267 7.26 -14.59 21.70
CA ILE A 267 6.26 -15.45 21.06
C ILE A 267 5.34 -16.09 22.10
N ARG A 268 5.89 -16.62 23.19
CA ARG A 268 5.12 -17.25 24.27
C ARG A 268 4.33 -16.25 25.11
N GLY A 269 4.82 -15.03 25.26
CA GLY A 269 4.17 -13.95 26.01
C GLY A 269 3.11 -13.16 25.22
N THR A 270 3.08 -13.29 23.89
CA THR A 270 2.10 -12.56 23.05
C THR A 270 0.71 -13.19 23.20
N PRO A 271 -0.32 -12.44 23.58
CA PRO A 271 -1.67 -12.97 23.69
C PRO A 271 -2.11 -13.59 22.36
N LYS A 272 -2.61 -14.82 22.42
CA LYS A 272 -3.35 -15.41 21.30
C LYS A 272 -4.50 -14.47 21.02
N CYS A 273 -4.66 -14.02 19.79
CA CYS A 273 -5.66 -13.05 19.42
C CYS A 273 -7.02 -13.31 20.07
N GLN A 274 -7.46 -12.33 20.81
CA GLN A 274 -8.83 -12.28 21.34
C GLN A 274 -9.75 -11.76 20.26
#